data_3daa4184efb7f2107913d9b29f054ed7
#
_entry.id   3daa4184efb7f2107913d9b29f054ed7
#
_cell.length_a   1.000
_cell.length_b   1.000
_cell.length_c   1.000
_cell.angle_alpha   90.00
_cell.angle_beta   90.00
_cell.angle_gamma   90.00
#
_symmetry.space_group_name_H-M   'P 1'
#
loop_
_entity.id
_entity.type
_entity.pdbx_description
1 polymer ?
#
loop_
_entity_poly.entity_id
_entity_poly.type
_entity_poly.pdbx_seq_one_letter_code
_entity_poly.pdbx_strand_id
1 'polypeptide(L)'
;TGTPVSSRIRNTFNNYSNGDESNGGRAYLDRYSIKEGIEDGVILPVHFEVRTDVGWRVDDIDMDEQFQDITEGLSDDEKREVIRETVTSQQLGELPTRVQALGDDIHNHYQEKLAPNEWKGMVVTPSRESAVMYGETLRKIFDEPDDVRVVISQDKGSDLSSDAIIPSGEQSRVIRQFKREDSPKILVVCDMLLTGFDAPVLKGMYL
;
A
#
# COMPACT_ATOMS: atom_id res chain seq x y z
N THR A 1 -5.26 6.41 22.41
CA THR A 1 -5.27 5.50 21.25
C THR A 1 -4.35 6.02 20.13
N GLY A 2 -3.58 5.13 19.52
CA GLY A 2 -2.67 5.46 18.42
C GLY A 2 -3.40 5.65 17.06
N THR A 3 -4.65 5.21 16.97
CA THR A 3 -5.46 5.36 15.75
C THR A 3 -6.78 5.99 16.10
N PRO A 4 -6.90 7.33 16.03
CA PRO A 4 -8.15 8.00 16.30
C PRO A 4 -9.20 7.67 15.24
N VAL A 5 -10.42 7.44 15.66
CA VAL A 5 -11.57 7.16 14.79
C VAL A 5 -12.53 8.34 14.84
N SER A 6 -12.93 8.82 13.68
CA SER A 6 -13.92 9.87 13.52
C SER A 6 -15.10 9.36 12.67
N SER A 7 -16.03 8.70 13.32
CA SER A 7 -17.28 8.26 12.69
C SER A 7 -18.49 8.73 13.48
N ARG A 8 -19.69 8.69 12.86
CA ARG A 8 -20.95 9.07 13.55
C ARG A 8 -21.24 8.26 14.81
N ILE A 9 -20.80 6.98 14.83
CA ILE A 9 -21.09 6.03 15.92
C ILE A 9 -19.92 5.94 16.90
N ARG A 10 -18.67 6.05 16.39
CA ARG A 10 -17.45 5.96 17.18
C ARG A 10 -16.57 7.16 16.88
N ASN A 11 -16.38 8.00 17.86
CA ASN A 11 -15.52 9.18 17.74
C ASN A 11 -14.58 9.23 18.95
N THR A 12 -13.30 9.05 18.66
CA THR A 12 -12.24 9.06 19.70
C THR A 12 -12.22 10.39 20.43
N PHE A 13 -12.41 11.49 19.73
CA PHE A 13 -12.44 12.81 20.36
C PHE A 13 -13.56 12.93 21.40
N ASN A 14 -14.77 12.50 21.07
CA ASN A 14 -15.90 12.56 21.98
C ASN A 14 -15.67 11.73 23.26
N ASN A 15 -14.92 10.63 23.15
CA ASN A 15 -14.65 9.74 24.29
C ASN A 15 -13.53 10.26 25.19
N TYR A 16 -12.59 11.03 24.63
CA TYR A 16 -11.37 11.49 25.33
C TYR A 16 -11.25 13.02 25.39
N SER A 17 -12.33 13.76 25.15
CA SER A 17 -12.40 15.20 25.36
C SER A 17 -13.13 15.51 26.67
N ASN A 18 -12.81 16.64 27.26
CA ASN A 18 -13.45 17.11 28.50
C ASN A 18 -14.87 17.67 28.28
N GLY A 19 -15.37 17.69 27.06
CA GLY A 19 -16.72 18.16 26.74
C GLY A 19 -16.98 19.65 27.00
N ASP A 20 -15.99 20.41 27.40
CA ASP A 20 -16.14 21.84 27.71
C ASP A 20 -16.10 22.67 26.42
N GLU A 21 -17.28 23.16 26.03
CA GLU A 21 -17.46 24.06 24.87
C GLU A 21 -17.24 25.54 25.21
N SER A 22 -16.93 25.87 26.47
CA SER A 22 -16.96 27.26 26.99
C SER A 22 -15.88 28.17 26.40
N ASN A 23 -14.87 27.63 25.72
CA ASN A 23 -13.77 28.40 25.09
C ASN A 23 -13.65 28.19 23.57
N GLY A 24 -14.75 27.83 22.89
CA GLY A 24 -14.77 27.74 21.43
C GLY A 24 -14.00 26.57 20.81
N GLY A 25 -13.54 25.61 21.58
CA GLY A 25 -12.87 24.42 21.10
C GLY A 25 -12.90 23.29 22.13
N ARG A 26 -13.34 22.11 21.70
CA ARG A 26 -13.21 20.88 22.48
C ARG A 26 -11.73 20.58 22.64
N ALA A 27 -11.26 20.37 23.86
CA ALA A 27 -9.88 19.98 24.15
C ALA A 27 -9.81 18.50 24.50
N TYR A 28 -8.75 17.81 24.07
CA TYR A 28 -8.45 16.48 24.57
C TYR A 28 -8.08 16.56 26.07
N LEU A 29 -8.38 15.51 26.83
CA LEU A 29 -7.93 15.39 28.22
C LEU A 29 -6.41 15.44 28.31
N ASP A 30 -5.75 14.78 27.38
CA ASP A 30 -4.31 14.79 27.20
C ASP A 30 -3.96 14.46 25.75
N ARG A 31 -2.84 14.96 25.28
CA ARG A 31 -2.37 14.74 23.90
C ARG A 31 -0.85 14.65 23.87
N TYR A 32 -0.37 13.55 23.32
CA TYR A 32 1.03 13.39 22.95
C TYR A 32 1.10 13.23 21.43
N SER A 33 1.61 14.25 20.75
CA SER A 33 1.63 14.32 19.29
C SER A 33 2.83 13.58 18.71
N ILE A 34 2.75 13.26 17.40
CA ILE A 34 3.89 12.70 16.65
C ILE A 34 5.11 13.63 16.74
N LYS A 35 4.89 14.95 16.70
CA LYS A 35 5.97 15.93 16.80
C LYS A 35 6.69 15.83 18.14
N GLU A 36 5.95 15.79 19.24
CA GLU A 36 6.50 15.61 20.58
C GLU A 36 7.24 14.28 20.71
N GLY A 37 6.67 13.20 20.13
CA GLY A 37 7.33 11.89 20.12
C GLY A 37 8.63 11.86 19.31
N ILE A 38 8.75 12.64 18.26
CA ILE A 38 10.00 12.80 17.50
C ILE A 38 11.01 13.63 18.30
N GLU A 39 10.58 14.74 18.92
CA GLU A 39 11.42 15.59 19.76
C GLU A 39 11.98 14.83 20.98
N ASP A 40 11.17 13.96 21.56
CA ASP A 40 11.56 13.09 22.68
C ASP A 40 12.39 11.85 22.23
N GLY A 41 12.57 11.64 20.92
CA GLY A 41 13.31 10.50 20.38
C GLY A 41 12.60 9.14 20.50
N VAL A 42 11.30 9.14 20.80
CA VAL A 42 10.47 7.93 20.91
C VAL A 42 9.96 7.46 19.55
N ILE A 43 9.75 8.39 18.62
CA ILE A 43 9.27 8.15 17.26
C ILE A 43 10.32 8.61 16.27
N LEU A 44 10.60 7.79 15.25
CA LEU A 44 11.45 8.19 14.15
C LEU A 44 10.65 9.03 13.14
N PRO A 45 11.26 10.05 12.52
CA PRO A 45 10.60 10.82 11.47
C PRO A 45 10.33 9.93 10.25
N VAL A 46 9.18 10.13 9.62
CA VAL A 46 8.83 9.48 8.36
C VAL A 46 9.23 10.42 7.22
N HIS A 47 10.02 9.90 6.29
CA HIS A 47 10.38 10.60 5.06
C HIS A 47 9.45 10.15 3.94
N PHE A 48 8.83 11.10 3.26
CA PHE A 48 7.98 10.86 2.09
C PHE A 48 8.76 11.22 0.84
N GLU A 49 8.79 10.29 -0.11
CA GLU A 49 9.32 10.51 -1.44
C GLU A 49 8.21 10.26 -2.45
N VAL A 50 7.88 11.29 -3.24
CA VAL A 50 6.93 11.15 -4.34
C VAL A 50 7.71 10.79 -5.58
N ARG A 51 7.50 9.58 -6.08
CA ARG A 51 8.15 9.09 -7.30
C ARG A 51 7.23 9.34 -8.49
N THR A 52 7.57 10.37 -9.26
CA THR A 52 6.80 10.79 -10.44
C THR A 52 7.36 10.26 -11.76
N ASP A 53 8.57 9.69 -11.73
CA ASP A 53 9.30 9.26 -12.93
C ASP A 53 9.49 7.74 -12.94
N VAL A 54 8.38 7.02 -12.88
CA VAL A 54 8.37 5.55 -12.93
C VAL A 54 8.33 4.98 -14.35
N GLY A 55 8.51 5.83 -15.37
CA GLY A 55 8.54 5.41 -16.77
C GLY A 55 7.21 4.96 -17.36
N TRP A 56 6.10 5.15 -16.62
CA TRP A 56 4.74 4.81 -17.08
C TRP A 56 3.90 6.09 -17.25
N ARG A 57 3.13 6.16 -18.34
CA ARG A 57 2.21 7.26 -18.64
C ARG A 57 0.84 6.73 -19.03
N VAL A 58 -0.18 7.56 -18.90
CA VAL A 58 -1.55 7.21 -19.33
C VAL A 58 -1.59 6.91 -20.85
N ASP A 59 -0.68 7.49 -21.62
CA ASP A 59 -0.56 7.25 -23.07
C ASP A 59 -0.04 5.81 -23.38
N ASP A 60 0.54 5.11 -22.39
CA ASP A 60 1.00 3.72 -22.51
C ASP A 60 -0.13 2.70 -22.24
N ILE A 61 -1.37 3.17 -22.07
CA ILE A 61 -2.53 2.28 -21.93
C ILE A 61 -2.77 1.63 -23.30
N ASP A 62 -2.45 0.34 -23.35
CA ASP A 62 -2.90 -0.50 -24.46
C ASP A 62 -4.40 -0.72 -24.26
N MET A 63 -5.19 0.03 -25.04
CA MET A 63 -6.64 0.00 -24.93
C MET A 63 -7.12 -1.35 -25.46
N ASP A 64 -7.72 -2.14 -24.57
CA ASP A 64 -8.34 -3.41 -24.97
C ASP A 64 -9.44 -3.19 -26.04
N GLU A 65 -9.81 -4.25 -26.77
CA GLU A 65 -10.77 -4.18 -27.86
C GLU A 65 -12.10 -3.52 -27.42
N GLN A 66 -12.52 -3.72 -26.16
CA GLN A 66 -13.77 -3.14 -25.63
C GLN A 66 -13.69 -1.62 -25.51
N PHE A 67 -12.54 -1.09 -25.15
CA PHE A 67 -12.34 0.35 -25.05
C PHE A 67 -12.19 0.99 -26.44
N GLN A 68 -11.60 0.27 -27.40
CA GLN A 68 -11.54 0.70 -28.80
C GLN A 68 -12.94 0.86 -29.38
N ASP A 69 -13.83 -0.11 -29.16
CA ASP A 69 -15.22 -0.07 -29.66
C ASP A 69 -16.01 1.13 -29.09
N ILE A 70 -15.82 1.46 -27.80
CA ILE A 70 -16.51 2.58 -27.15
C ILE A 70 -15.97 3.94 -27.60
N THR A 71 -14.69 3.98 -28.02
CA THR A 71 -13.99 5.22 -28.38
C THR A 71 -13.82 5.36 -29.90
N GLU A 72 -14.39 4.48 -30.69
CA GLU A 72 -14.33 4.56 -32.14
C GLU A 72 -14.98 5.86 -32.64
N GLY A 73 -14.20 6.67 -33.34
CA GLY A 73 -14.64 7.97 -33.90
C GLY A 73 -14.40 9.18 -32.96
N LEU A 74 -13.89 8.99 -31.78
CA LEU A 74 -13.48 10.09 -30.88
C LEU A 74 -12.05 10.57 -31.22
N SER A 75 -11.84 11.87 -31.05
CA SER A 75 -10.48 12.46 -31.10
C SER A 75 -9.66 12.06 -29.87
N ASP A 76 -8.33 12.19 -29.93
CA ASP A 76 -7.45 11.84 -28.82
C ASP A 76 -7.75 12.61 -27.53
N ASP A 77 -8.24 13.86 -27.63
CA ASP A 77 -8.63 14.65 -26.48
C ASP A 77 -9.94 14.17 -25.85
N GLU A 78 -10.93 13.79 -26.68
CA GLU A 78 -12.19 13.19 -26.22
C GLU A 78 -11.95 11.82 -25.59
N LYS A 79 -11.06 11.00 -26.14
CA LYS A 79 -10.64 9.72 -25.56
C LYS A 79 -10.05 9.92 -24.17
N ARG A 80 -9.17 10.92 -24.00
CA ARG A 80 -8.57 11.25 -22.70
C ARG A 80 -9.62 11.70 -21.67
N GLU A 81 -10.66 12.39 -22.10
CA GLU A 81 -11.73 12.85 -21.24
C GLU A 81 -12.61 11.67 -20.78
N VAL A 82 -12.95 10.75 -21.69
CA VAL A 82 -13.66 9.50 -21.38
C VAL A 82 -12.85 8.65 -20.41
N ILE A 83 -11.53 8.52 -20.59
CA ILE A 83 -10.65 7.81 -19.65
C ILE A 83 -10.72 8.45 -18.27
N ARG A 84 -10.63 9.77 -18.17
CA ARG A 84 -10.69 10.48 -16.89
C ARG A 84 -12.01 10.31 -16.16
N GLU A 85 -13.13 10.24 -16.88
CA GLU A 85 -14.47 10.13 -16.29
C GLU A 85 -14.84 8.69 -15.97
N THR A 86 -14.37 7.74 -16.75
CA THR A 86 -14.82 6.33 -16.67
C THR A 86 -13.86 5.45 -15.88
N VAL A 87 -12.54 5.76 -15.91
CA VAL A 87 -11.51 4.92 -15.27
C VAL A 87 -11.21 5.43 -13.87
N THR A 88 -11.51 4.61 -12.90
CA THR A 88 -11.19 4.92 -11.49
C THR A 88 -9.70 4.82 -11.23
N SER A 89 -9.21 5.55 -10.21
CA SER A 89 -7.79 5.44 -9.77
C SER A 89 -7.38 4.00 -9.44
N GLN A 90 -8.34 3.18 -9.00
CA GLN A 90 -8.11 1.76 -8.73
C GLN A 90 -7.85 0.98 -10.02
N GLN A 91 -8.69 1.14 -11.03
CA GLN A 91 -8.52 0.48 -12.33
C GLN A 91 -7.21 0.87 -13.01
N LEU A 92 -6.84 2.17 -12.93
CA LEU A 92 -5.52 2.62 -13.39
C LEU A 92 -4.38 1.93 -12.63
N GLY A 93 -4.55 1.72 -11.32
CA GLY A 93 -3.58 1.03 -10.47
C GLY A 93 -3.38 -0.44 -10.83
N GLU A 94 -4.38 -1.06 -11.44
CA GLU A 94 -4.42 -2.49 -11.79
C GLU A 94 -4.00 -2.78 -13.24
N LEU A 95 -3.64 -1.77 -14.03
CA LEU A 95 -3.14 -1.98 -15.39
C LEU A 95 -1.82 -2.77 -15.37
N PRO A 96 -1.70 -3.88 -16.10
CA PRO A 96 -0.50 -4.73 -16.08
C PRO A 96 0.80 -3.99 -16.41
N THR A 97 0.75 -3.08 -17.39
CA THR A 97 1.91 -2.25 -17.78
C THR A 97 2.36 -1.34 -16.64
N ARG A 98 1.41 -0.76 -15.91
CA ARG A 98 1.71 0.07 -14.75
C ARG A 98 2.25 -0.76 -13.59
N VAL A 99 1.62 -1.90 -13.30
CA VAL A 99 2.07 -2.82 -12.24
C VAL A 99 3.50 -3.29 -12.51
N GLN A 100 3.84 -3.56 -13.78
CA GLN A 100 5.20 -3.93 -14.17
C GLN A 100 6.17 -2.76 -13.94
N ALA A 101 5.86 -1.56 -14.46
CA ALA A 101 6.74 -0.40 -14.30
C ALA A 101 6.97 -0.02 -12.82
N LEU A 102 5.92 -0.07 -12.00
CA LEU A 102 6.03 0.16 -10.55
C LEU A 102 6.78 -0.98 -9.85
N GLY A 103 6.61 -2.23 -10.29
CA GLY A 103 7.35 -3.37 -9.78
C GLY A 103 8.85 -3.23 -10.03
N ASP A 104 9.25 -2.82 -11.22
CA ASP A 104 10.64 -2.56 -11.57
C ASP A 104 11.23 -1.41 -10.72
N ASP A 105 10.47 -0.32 -10.54
CA ASP A 105 10.88 0.81 -9.70
C ASP A 105 11.03 0.41 -8.23
N ILE A 106 10.07 -0.34 -7.68
CA ILE A 106 10.14 -0.88 -6.31
C ILE A 106 11.37 -1.75 -6.14
N HIS A 107 11.63 -2.64 -7.08
CA HIS A 107 12.80 -3.52 -7.04
C HIS A 107 14.11 -2.72 -7.09
N ASN A 108 14.24 -1.78 -8.01
CA ASN A 108 15.43 -0.94 -8.13
C ASN A 108 15.68 -0.13 -6.85
N HIS A 109 14.63 0.51 -6.30
CA HIS A 109 14.74 1.23 -5.04
C HIS A 109 15.10 0.30 -3.88
N TYR A 110 14.51 -0.89 -3.82
CA TYR A 110 14.85 -1.89 -2.81
C TYR A 110 16.33 -2.26 -2.88
N GLN A 111 16.84 -2.59 -4.06
CA GLN A 111 18.25 -2.97 -4.26
C GLN A 111 19.21 -1.83 -3.91
N GLU A 112 18.86 -0.60 -4.26
CA GLU A 112 19.70 0.56 -4.02
C GLU A 112 19.72 1.03 -2.54
N LYS A 113 18.55 1.07 -1.90
CA LYS A 113 18.37 1.73 -0.59
C LYS A 113 18.16 0.78 0.58
N LEU A 114 17.48 -0.33 0.37
CA LEU A 114 17.08 -1.21 1.46
C LEU A 114 18.01 -2.42 1.61
N ALA A 115 18.25 -3.13 0.52
CA ALA A 115 19.06 -4.35 0.52
C ALA A 115 20.48 -4.18 1.11
N PRO A 116 21.23 -3.09 0.84
CA PRO A 116 22.56 -2.91 1.40
C PRO A 116 22.61 -2.84 2.93
N ASN A 117 21.49 -2.57 3.56
CA ASN A 117 21.35 -2.45 5.01
C ASN A 117 20.53 -3.60 5.62
N GLU A 118 20.23 -4.64 4.85
CA GLU A 118 19.39 -5.76 5.24
C GLU A 118 17.96 -5.31 5.67
N TRP A 119 17.51 -4.16 5.18
CA TRP A 119 16.19 -3.62 5.45
C TRP A 119 15.15 -4.23 4.52
N LYS A 120 13.91 -4.20 4.97
CA LYS A 120 12.78 -4.80 4.29
C LYS A 120 11.75 -3.78 3.89
N GLY A 121 10.94 -4.16 2.89
CA GLY A 121 9.90 -3.32 2.32
C GLY A 121 8.49 -3.88 2.51
N MET A 122 7.52 -2.99 2.40
CA MET A 122 6.10 -3.34 2.35
C MET A 122 5.44 -2.57 1.21
N VAL A 123 4.70 -3.29 0.38
CA VAL A 123 3.86 -2.71 -0.67
C VAL A 123 2.41 -2.74 -0.20
N VAL A 124 1.78 -1.59 -0.14
CA VAL A 124 0.39 -1.44 0.27
C VAL A 124 -0.46 -1.16 -0.95
N THR A 125 -1.43 -1.99 -1.19
CA THR A 125 -2.30 -1.91 -2.36
C THR A 125 -3.73 -1.54 -1.99
N PRO A 126 -4.47 -0.88 -2.91
CA PRO A 126 -5.85 -0.45 -2.65
C PRO A 126 -6.86 -1.60 -2.66
N SER A 127 -6.53 -2.74 -3.29
CA SER A 127 -7.40 -3.91 -3.37
C SER A 127 -6.62 -5.21 -3.16
N ARG A 128 -7.33 -6.30 -2.89
CA ARG A 128 -6.73 -7.63 -2.78
C ARG A 128 -6.28 -8.15 -4.14
N GLU A 129 -7.01 -7.81 -5.18
CA GLU A 129 -6.69 -8.11 -6.57
C GLU A 129 -5.36 -7.45 -6.95
N SER A 130 -5.21 -6.15 -6.67
CA SER A 130 -3.94 -5.44 -6.83
C SER A 130 -2.81 -6.10 -6.04
N ALA A 131 -3.06 -6.53 -4.79
CA ALA A 131 -2.04 -7.20 -3.98
C ALA A 131 -1.53 -8.47 -4.66
N VAL A 132 -2.41 -9.25 -5.27
CA VAL A 132 -2.03 -10.45 -6.02
C VAL A 132 -1.21 -10.07 -7.25
N MET A 133 -1.67 -9.11 -8.04
CA MET A 133 -0.96 -8.67 -9.26
C MET A 133 0.45 -8.16 -8.94
N TYR A 134 0.60 -7.30 -7.93
CA TYR A 134 1.92 -6.84 -7.48
C TYR A 134 2.77 -7.98 -6.93
N GLY A 135 2.17 -8.88 -6.15
CA GLY A 135 2.86 -10.04 -5.60
C GLY A 135 3.42 -10.94 -6.70
N GLU A 136 2.63 -11.28 -7.71
CA GLU A 136 3.06 -12.10 -8.84
C GLU A 136 4.12 -11.42 -9.70
N THR A 137 3.96 -10.12 -9.94
CA THR A 137 4.93 -9.33 -10.71
C THR A 137 6.26 -9.24 -9.97
N LEU A 138 6.26 -8.86 -8.69
CA LEU A 138 7.47 -8.75 -7.89
C LEU A 138 8.18 -10.11 -7.72
N ARG A 139 7.44 -11.20 -7.57
CA ARG A 139 8.03 -12.56 -7.51
C ARG A 139 8.77 -12.98 -8.78
N LYS A 140 8.44 -12.39 -9.92
CA LYS A 140 9.15 -12.62 -11.19
C LYS A 140 10.39 -11.73 -11.32
N ILE A 141 10.38 -10.57 -10.66
CA ILE A 141 11.46 -9.57 -10.73
C ILE A 141 12.55 -9.89 -9.69
N PHE A 142 12.16 -10.35 -8.49
CA PHE A 142 13.11 -10.74 -7.45
C PHE A 142 13.77 -12.09 -7.77
N ASP A 143 15.03 -12.26 -7.39
CA ASP A 143 15.82 -13.45 -7.68
C ASP A 143 15.19 -14.73 -7.09
N GLU A 144 14.65 -14.63 -5.87
CA GLU A 144 14.00 -15.72 -5.16
C GLU A 144 12.50 -15.41 -4.99
N PRO A 145 11.60 -16.27 -5.51
CA PRO A 145 10.15 -16.06 -5.38
C PRO A 145 9.67 -15.96 -3.92
N ASP A 146 10.40 -16.57 -2.99
CA ASP A 146 10.07 -16.57 -1.56
C ASP A 146 10.41 -15.25 -0.87
N ASP A 147 11.18 -14.40 -1.51
CA ASP A 147 11.48 -13.05 -1.03
C ASP A 147 10.27 -12.11 -1.05
N VAL A 148 9.25 -12.46 -1.83
CA VAL A 148 8.00 -11.69 -1.92
C VAL A 148 6.82 -12.53 -1.48
N ARG A 149 6.04 -12.04 -0.52
CA ARG A 149 4.86 -12.73 0.02
C ARG A 149 3.66 -11.81 0.10
N VAL A 150 2.50 -12.33 -0.30
CA VAL A 150 1.23 -11.61 -0.24
C VAL A 150 0.47 -12.02 1.02
N VAL A 151 0.19 -11.04 1.87
CA VAL A 151 -0.56 -11.20 3.13
C VAL A 151 -1.83 -10.36 3.05
N ILE A 152 -2.93 -11.02 2.76
CA ILE A 152 -4.26 -10.41 2.62
C ILE A 152 -5.30 -11.19 3.41
N SER A 153 -6.40 -10.54 3.78
CA SER A 153 -7.54 -11.23 4.37
C SER A 153 -8.18 -12.15 3.31
N GLN A 154 -8.45 -13.38 3.71
CA GLN A 154 -9.15 -14.36 2.87
C GLN A 154 -10.56 -14.52 3.41
N ASP A 155 -11.56 -14.05 2.65
CA ASP A 155 -12.95 -14.30 2.97
C ASP A 155 -13.38 -15.67 2.43
N LYS A 156 -14.35 -16.28 3.10
CA LYS A 156 -14.98 -17.51 2.59
C LYS A 156 -15.71 -17.18 1.29
N GLY A 157 -15.23 -17.73 0.16
CA GLY A 157 -15.79 -17.49 -1.16
C GLY A 157 -15.03 -16.48 -2.03
N SER A 158 -13.85 -16.04 -1.61
CA SER A 158 -12.93 -15.29 -2.48
C SER A 158 -12.35 -16.24 -3.54
N ASP A 159 -12.55 -15.89 -4.82
CA ASP A 159 -12.00 -16.64 -5.97
C ASP A 159 -10.52 -16.32 -6.22
N LEU A 160 -9.89 -15.47 -5.38
CA LEU A 160 -8.48 -15.14 -5.51
C LEU A 160 -7.61 -16.34 -5.20
N SER A 161 -6.90 -16.82 -6.21
CA SER A 161 -5.96 -17.94 -6.11
C SER A 161 -4.63 -17.54 -6.73
N SER A 162 -3.57 -17.64 -5.95
CA SER A 162 -2.20 -17.40 -6.41
C SER A 162 -1.23 -18.07 -5.43
N ASP A 163 -0.13 -18.62 -5.95
CA ASP A 163 0.96 -19.16 -5.14
C ASP A 163 1.71 -18.07 -4.32
N ALA A 164 1.46 -16.80 -4.64
CA ALA A 164 1.99 -15.68 -3.89
C ALA A 164 1.25 -15.46 -2.56
N ILE A 165 -0.04 -15.84 -2.49
CA ILE A 165 -0.91 -15.61 -1.33
C ILE A 165 -0.55 -16.59 -0.21
N ILE A 166 -0.34 -16.05 0.97
CA ILE A 166 -0.13 -16.87 2.17
C ILE A 166 -1.47 -17.27 2.76
N PRO A 167 -1.73 -18.59 2.93
CA PRO A 167 -2.93 -19.07 3.60
C PRO A 167 -3.08 -18.44 5.00
N SER A 168 -4.32 -18.12 5.40
CA SER A 168 -4.60 -17.45 6.68
C SER A 168 -3.97 -18.14 7.90
N GLY A 169 -3.92 -19.47 7.89
CA GLY A 169 -3.28 -20.26 8.96
C GLY A 169 -1.76 -20.10 9.05
N GLU A 170 -1.11 -19.66 7.96
CA GLU A 170 0.35 -19.51 7.88
C GLU A 170 0.82 -18.06 7.99
N GLN A 171 -0.07 -17.08 7.88
CA GLN A 171 0.28 -15.66 7.88
C GLN A 171 1.10 -15.25 9.10
N SER A 172 0.72 -15.72 10.29
CA SER A 172 1.45 -15.42 11.54
C SER A 172 2.89 -15.96 11.52
N ARG A 173 3.13 -17.08 10.84
CA ARG A 173 4.47 -17.64 10.64
C ARG A 173 5.29 -16.76 9.70
N VAL A 174 4.74 -16.44 8.54
CA VAL A 174 5.42 -15.60 7.53
C VAL A 174 5.72 -14.20 8.07
N ILE A 175 4.78 -13.59 8.80
CA ILE A 175 5.00 -12.30 9.48
C ILE A 175 6.16 -12.39 10.47
N ARG A 176 6.28 -13.49 11.20
CA ARG A 176 7.40 -13.71 12.14
C ARG A 176 8.72 -13.91 11.42
N GLN A 177 8.73 -14.66 10.31
CA GLN A 177 9.90 -14.82 9.45
C GLN A 177 10.33 -13.46 8.88
N PHE A 178 9.40 -12.66 8.36
CA PHE A 178 9.69 -11.31 7.88
C PHE A 178 10.43 -10.46 8.92
N LYS A 179 10.08 -10.59 10.20
CA LYS A 179 10.71 -9.81 11.28
C LYS A 179 12.10 -10.31 11.69
N ARG A 180 12.44 -11.57 11.44
CA ARG A 180 13.59 -12.24 12.10
C ARG A 180 14.51 -12.99 11.17
N GLU A 181 14.08 -13.34 9.97
CA GLU A 181 14.83 -14.13 9.00
C GLU A 181 15.12 -13.27 7.77
N ASP A 182 16.03 -13.69 6.90
CA ASP A 182 16.40 -12.94 5.70
C ASP A 182 15.23 -12.84 4.71
N SER A 183 14.49 -13.91 4.53
CA SER A 183 13.31 -13.97 3.67
C SER A 183 12.02 -14.12 4.52
N PRO A 184 10.90 -13.53 4.08
CA PRO A 184 10.71 -12.69 2.91
C PRO A 184 11.30 -11.27 3.09
N LYS A 185 11.65 -10.63 1.97
CA LYS A 185 12.19 -9.26 1.90
C LYS A 185 11.11 -8.23 1.71
N ILE A 186 10.06 -8.59 0.96
CA ILE A 186 8.91 -7.73 0.67
C ILE A 186 7.61 -8.42 1.11
N LEU A 187 6.78 -7.69 1.84
CA LEU A 187 5.37 -8.05 2.06
C LEU A 187 4.48 -7.18 1.18
N VAL A 188 3.56 -7.81 0.46
CA VAL A 188 2.49 -7.12 -0.26
C VAL A 188 1.20 -7.30 0.53
N VAL A 189 0.54 -6.20 0.87
CA VAL A 189 -0.63 -6.20 1.75
C VAL A 189 -1.76 -5.33 1.20
N CYS A 190 -2.99 -5.65 1.58
CA CYS A 190 -4.16 -4.82 1.39
C CYS A 190 -4.81 -4.59 2.76
N ASP A 191 -4.86 -3.33 3.21
CA ASP A 191 -5.45 -2.89 4.50
C ASP A 191 -4.98 -3.64 5.76
N MET A 192 -3.89 -4.40 5.66
CA MET A 192 -3.32 -5.17 6.75
C MET A 192 -1.96 -4.62 7.18
N LEU A 193 -1.59 -4.82 8.44
CA LEU A 193 -0.28 -4.48 9.00
C LEU A 193 0.08 -2.97 8.97
N LEU A 194 -0.88 -2.09 8.67
CA LEU A 194 -0.65 -0.64 8.62
C LEU A 194 -0.60 -0.02 10.02
N THR A 195 -1.25 -0.66 10.98
CA THR A 195 -1.29 -0.18 12.37
C THR A 195 -0.95 -1.32 13.33
N GLY A 196 -0.19 -1.00 14.38
CA GLY A 196 0.19 -1.99 15.39
C GLY A 196 1.21 -3.03 14.90
N PHE A 197 1.80 -2.84 13.73
CA PHE A 197 2.82 -3.73 13.19
C PHE A 197 4.22 -3.24 13.59
N ASP A 198 4.73 -3.80 14.66
CA ASP A 198 6.09 -3.53 15.12
C ASP A 198 7.08 -4.44 14.38
N ALA A 199 7.83 -3.88 13.44
CA ALA A 199 8.85 -4.56 12.66
C ALA A 199 10.04 -3.62 12.41
N PRO A 200 11.07 -3.63 13.25
CA PRO A 200 12.24 -2.72 13.13
C PRO A 200 12.99 -2.85 11.80
N VAL A 201 12.91 -4.01 11.15
CA VAL A 201 13.52 -4.27 9.83
C VAL A 201 12.76 -3.61 8.67
N LEU A 202 11.49 -3.25 8.87
CA LEU A 202 10.68 -2.55 7.87
C LEU A 202 11.10 -1.08 7.81
N LYS A 203 11.72 -0.67 6.71
CA LYS A 203 12.20 0.70 6.49
C LYS A 203 11.65 1.35 5.22
N GLY A 204 11.16 0.56 4.26
CA GLY A 204 10.51 1.06 3.05
C GLY A 204 9.02 0.70 3.02
N MET A 205 8.17 1.68 2.71
CA MET A 205 6.74 1.45 2.46
C MET A 205 6.37 2.12 1.16
N TYR A 206 5.77 1.34 0.26
CA TYR A 206 5.30 1.78 -1.06
C TYR A 206 3.78 1.81 -1.03
N LEU A 207 3.20 2.99 -1.31
CA LEU A 207 1.77 3.28 -1.21
C LEU A 207 1.17 3.60 -2.56
#